data_93e158028edc54cd353498ad53963f3f
#
_entry.id   93e158028edc54cd353498ad53963f3f
#
_cell.length_a   1.000
_cell.length_b   1.000
_cell.length_c   1.000
_cell.angle_alpha   90.00
_cell.angle_beta   90.00
_cell.angle_gamma   90.00
#
_symmetry.space_group_name_H-M   'P 1'
#
loop_
_entity.id
_entity.type
_entity.pdbx_description
1 polymer ?
#
loop_
_entity_poly.entity_id
_entity_poly.type
_entity_poly.pdbx_seq_one_letter_code
_entity_poly.pdbx_strand_id
1 'polypeptide(L)'
;LQDGSNEYVDEPSGDISGTTIDEISITIEENKVYLLNMGNTVGTDTPEIGSVAVAGEARGWMKVRVLQENGNYILQYADLETSSHNEVTISKTSGYNFTFFSLVTENVVEVEPEALQWDLNFTVFTEVLDLPGGGQTAYGFSDYVATNVLAETKAYGISANDNLNYQNFSLEDVDENALEIDQRIIGSHWRDVFTQSVTPNLFYIIEDSDGNLYKLRFTALVNENGIRGYPAFEYKLLN
;
A
#
# COMPACT_ATOMS: atom_id res chain seq x y z
N LEU A 1 10.66 7.23 -19.20
CA LEU A 1 10.53 6.64 -17.86
C LEU A 1 11.13 5.25 -17.88
N GLN A 2 12.11 5.00 -17.03
CA GLN A 2 12.71 3.67 -16.92
C GLN A 2 11.98 2.91 -15.83
N ASP A 3 11.58 1.67 -16.10
CA ASP A 3 11.08 0.77 -15.09
C ASP A 3 12.15 0.57 -14.01
N GLY A 4 11.71 0.55 -12.75
CA GLY A 4 12.59 0.35 -11.60
C GLY A 4 13.29 1.60 -11.06
N SER A 5 12.99 2.80 -11.58
CA SER A 5 13.50 4.05 -10.99
C SER A 5 12.78 4.34 -9.67
N ASN A 6 13.55 4.50 -8.59
CA ASN A 6 13.01 4.92 -7.28
C ASN A 6 12.72 6.42 -7.18
N GLU A 7 13.10 7.21 -8.19
CA GLU A 7 12.82 8.67 -8.27
C GLU A 7 11.29 8.97 -8.32
N TYR A 8 10.50 7.99 -8.74
CA TYR A 8 9.05 8.14 -8.95
C TYR A 8 8.23 7.23 -8.00
N VAL A 9 8.75 6.98 -6.83
CA VAL A 9 8.09 6.20 -5.76
C VAL A 9 7.87 7.12 -4.57
N ASP A 10 6.65 7.16 -4.06
CA ASP A 10 6.37 7.81 -2.78
C ASP A 10 7.17 7.13 -1.67
N GLU A 11 7.47 7.87 -0.58
CA GLU A 11 8.21 7.30 0.56
C GLU A 11 7.49 6.07 1.12
N PRO A 12 8.12 4.87 1.02
CA PRO A 12 7.41 3.63 1.33
C PRO A 12 7.02 3.44 2.80
N SER A 13 7.56 4.25 3.72
CA SER A 13 7.16 4.25 5.13
C SER A 13 5.75 4.79 5.35
N GLY A 14 5.22 5.55 4.38
CA GLY A 14 3.95 6.27 4.47
C GLY A 14 4.10 7.71 4.93
N ASP A 15 5.33 8.23 4.96
CA ASP A 15 5.57 9.66 5.21
C ASP A 15 5.03 10.49 4.05
N ILE A 16 3.98 11.25 4.31
CA ILE A 16 3.29 12.09 3.32
C ILE A 16 4.14 13.27 2.81
N SER A 17 5.27 13.57 3.44
CA SER A 17 6.21 14.59 2.95
C SER A 17 7.11 14.09 1.82
N GLY A 18 7.17 12.78 1.61
CA GLY A 18 8.00 12.11 0.62
C GLY A 18 7.21 11.61 -0.61
N THR A 19 6.34 12.44 -1.18
CA THR A 19 5.51 12.04 -2.33
C THR A 19 6.14 12.42 -3.68
N THR A 20 5.93 11.58 -4.70
CA THR A 20 6.38 11.83 -6.08
C THR A 20 5.73 13.07 -6.70
N ILE A 21 4.48 13.31 -6.38
CA ILE A 21 3.80 14.58 -6.70
C ILE A 21 4.11 15.55 -5.57
N ASP A 22 4.71 16.69 -5.90
CA ASP A 22 5.02 17.75 -4.94
C ASP A 22 3.76 18.26 -4.23
N GLU A 23 3.93 18.90 -3.08
CA GLU A 23 2.85 19.61 -2.40
C GLU A 23 2.16 20.57 -3.37
N ILE A 24 0.83 20.56 -3.39
CA ILE A 24 0.07 21.39 -4.31
C ILE A 24 0.07 22.84 -3.83
N SER A 25 0.77 23.70 -4.58
CA SER A 25 0.89 25.11 -4.29
C SER A 25 -0.42 25.87 -4.53
N ILE A 26 -0.67 26.93 -3.74
CA ILE A 26 -1.72 27.91 -4.02
C ILE A 26 -1.39 28.77 -5.24
N THR A 27 -0.12 28.83 -5.66
CA THR A 27 0.33 29.52 -6.86
C THR A 27 0.22 28.57 -8.04
N ILE A 28 -0.69 28.87 -8.95
CA ILE A 28 -1.03 27.97 -10.08
C ILE A 28 0.21 27.57 -10.90
N GLU A 29 1.11 28.53 -11.18
CA GLU A 29 2.29 28.36 -12.01
C GLU A 29 3.33 27.41 -11.39
N GLU A 30 3.32 27.21 -10.10
CA GLU A 30 4.26 26.33 -9.38
C GLU A 30 3.87 24.85 -9.49
N ASN A 31 2.60 24.57 -9.79
CA ASN A 31 2.11 23.19 -9.92
C ASN A 31 2.51 22.59 -11.27
N LYS A 32 3.22 21.49 -11.23
CA LYS A 32 3.77 20.79 -12.38
C LYS A 32 2.72 19.98 -13.14
N VAL A 33 3.01 19.67 -14.39
CA VAL A 33 2.30 18.65 -15.16
C VAL A 33 3.09 17.35 -15.09
N TYR A 34 2.42 16.28 -14.71
CA TYR A 34 3.01 14.95 -14.57
C TYR A 34 2.57 14.04 -15.70
N LEU A 35 3.44 13.12 -16.09
CA LEU A 35 3.08 11.98 -16.94
C LEU A 35 2.66 10.83 -16.04
N LEU A 36 1.47 10.31 -16.28
CA LEU A 36 0.90 9.18 -15.56
C LEU A 36 0.82 7.96 -16.47
N ASN A 37 1.50 6.88 -16.10
CA ASN A 37 1.29 5.58 -16.69
C ASN A 37 -0.02 5.00 -16.14
N MET A 38 -0.99 4.75 -17.03
CA MET A 38 -2.31 4.24 -16.64
C MET A 38 -2.31 2.74 -16.28
N GLY A 39 -1.14 2.11 -16.30
CA GLY A 39 -1.00 0.67 -16.05
C GLY A 39 -1.70 -0.17 -17.11
N ASN A 40 -2.18 -1.33 -16.69
CA ASN A 40 -2.82 -2.31 -17.56
C ASN A 40 -4.30 -2.51 -17.17
N THR A 41 -5.08 -3.00 -18.11
CA THR A 41 -6.40 -3.56 -17.78
C THR A 41 -6.23 -4.82 -16.94
N VAL A 42 -7.29 -5.24 -16.26
CA VAL A 42 -7.27 -6.52 -15.55
C VAL A 42 -7.21 -7.66 -16.57
N GLY A 43 -6.23 -8.55 -16.44
CA GLY A 43 -6.14 -9.75 -17.26
C GLY A 43 -7.25 -10.74 -16.93
N THR A 44 -7.66 -11.52 -17.90
CA THR A 44 -8.70 -12.56 -17.77
C THR A 44 -8.14 -13.97 -17.72
N ASP A 45 -6.84 -14.11 -17.94
CA ASP A 45 -6.18 -15.41 -17.92
C ASP A 45 -6.04 -15.92 -16.48
N THR A 46 -6.09 -17.23 -16.32
CA THR A 46 -5.79 -17.87 -15.04
C THR A 46 -4.26 -17.87 -14.86
N PRO A 47 -3.73 -17.28 -13.78
CA PRO A 47 -2.28 -17.32 -13.56
C PRO A 47 -1.80 -18.75 -13.36
N GLU A 48 -0.53 -18.99 -13.69
CA GLU A 48 0.12 -20.26 -13.35
C GLU A 48 0.13 -20.45 -11.83
N ILE A 49 0.13 -21.71 -11.38
CA ILE A 49 0.16 -22.06 -9.96
C ILE A 49 1.35 -21.34 -9.29
N GLY A 50 1.07 -20.62 -8.21
CA GLY A 50 2.06 -19.84 -7.49
C GLY A 50 2.35 -18.46 -8.08
N SER A 51 1.81 -18.13 -9.27
CA SER A 51 1.89 -16.79 -9.88
C SER A 51 0.69 -15.91 -9.50
N VAL A 52 0.85 -14.60 -9.66
CA VAL A 52 -0.23 -13.60 -9.58
C VAL A 52 -0.27 -12.70 -10.83
N ALA A 53 0.52 -13.03 -11.86
CA ALA A 53 0.64 -12.21 -13.07
C ALA A 53 -0.60 -12.37 -13.96
N VAL A 54 -1.50 -11.41 -13.91
CA VAL A 54 -2.74 -11.33 -14.70
C VAL A 54 -2.92 -9.93 -15.31
N ALA A 55 -1.85 -9.35 -15.85
CA ALA A 55 -1.92 -8.06 -16.53
C ALA A 55 -2.58 -8.23 -17.91
N GLY A 56 -3.56 -7.41 -18.21
CA GLY A 56 -4.15 -7.27 -19.54
C GLY A 56 -3.40 -6.26 -20.40
N GLU A 57 -4.09 -5.69 -21.39
CA GLU A 57 -3.52 -4.69 -22.31
C GLU A 57 -3.13 -3.40 -21.58
N ALA A 58 -2.03 -2.77 -22.03
CA ALA A 58 -1.59 -1.48 -21.51
C ALA A 58 -2.63 -0.39 -21.82
N ARG A 59 -2.96 0.44 -20.80
CA ARG A 59 -3.88 1.57 -20.95
C ARG A 59 -3.24 2.82 -21.52
N GLY A 60 -1.92 2.84 -21.67
CA GLY A 60 -1.17 3.97 -22.18
C GLY A 60 -0.86 5.01 -21.10
N TRP A 61 -0.74 6.27 -21.54
CA TRP A 61 -0.27 7.37 -20.70
C TRP A 61 -1.23 8.56 -20.78
N MET A 62 -1.35 9.26 -19.67
CA MET A 62 -2.03 10.54 -19.57
C MET A 62 -1.11 11.61 -19.00
N LYS A 63 -1.45 12.87 -19.21
CA LYS A 63 -0.89 13.99 -18.49
C LYS A 63 -1.90 14.50 -17.47
N VAL A 64 -1.42 14.75 -16.25
CA VAL A 64 -2.22 15.22 -15.14
C VAL A 64 -1.58 16.41 -14.47
N ARG A 65 -2.39 17.30 -13.93
CA ARG A 65 -1.98 18.42 -13.10
C ARG A 65 -3.00 18.62 -11.99
N VAL A 66 -2.54 18.85 -10.79
CA VAL A 66 -3.41 19.16 -9.66
C VAL A 66 -3.20 20.61 -9.26
N LEU A 67 -4.28 21.33 -9.06
CA LEU A 67 -4.33 22.68 -8.52
C LEU A 67 -5.13 22.67 -7.23
N GLN A 68 -5.08 23.77 -6.46
CA GLN A 68 -6.00 23.95 -5.34
C GLN A 68 -6.70 25.31 -5.41
N GLU A 69 -7.98 25.31 -5.05
CA GLU A 69 -8.79 26.50 -4.96
C GLU A 69 -9.83 26.35 -3.84
N ASN A 70 -9.93 27.34 -2.98
CA ASN A 70 -10.97 27.40 -1.93
C ASN A 70 -11.04 26.13 -1.04
N GLY A 71 -9.90 25.49 -0.76
CA GLY A 71 -9.82 24.27 0.05
C GLY A 71 -10.19 22.96 -0.67
N ASN A 72 -10.46 23.02 -1.99
CA ASN A 72 -10.64 21.87 -2.84
C ASN A 72 -9.45 21.68 -3.77
N TYR A 73 -9.33 20.49 -4.36
CA TYR A 73 -8.39 20.22 -5.44
C TYR A 73 -9.10 20.27 -6.78
N ILE A 74 -8.38 20.76 -7.80
CA ILE A 74 -8.81 20.75 -9.19
C ILE A 74 -7.87 19.83 -9.94
N LEU A 75 -8.38 18.68 -10.39
CA LEU A 75 -7.64 17.74 -11.21
C LEU A 75 -7.86 18.09 -12.68
N GLN A 76 -6.80 18.47 -13.37
CA GLN A 76 -6.76 18.61 -14.83
C GLN A 76 -6.09 17.36 -15.43
N TYR A 77 -6.72 16.76 -16.44
CA TYR A 77 -6.21 15.55 -17.08
C TYR A 77 -6.53 15.52 -18.58
N ALA A 78 -5.64 14.88 -19.33
CA ALA A 78 -5.78 14.77 -20.79
C ALA A 78 -4.89 13.66 -21.34
N ASP A 79 -5.23 13.16 -22.53
CA ASP A 79 -4.34 12.35 -23.35
C ASP A 79 -3.11 13.16 -23.78
N LEU A 80 -1.99 12.49 -24.03
CA LEU A 80 -0.70 13.14 -24.31
C LEU A 80 -0.75 14.12 -25.47
N GLU A 81 -1.39 13.74 -26.57
CA GLU A 81 -1.43 14.48 -27.81
C GLU A 81 -2.53 15.58 -27.85
N THR A 82 -3.38 15.64 -26.82
CA THR A 82 -4.49 16.59 -26.79
C THR A 82 -4.02 17.97 -26.33
N SER A 83 -4.46 19.05 -26.99
CA SER A 83 -4.17 20.42 -26.60
C SER A 83 -5.17 21.02 -25.59
N SER A 84 -6.29 20.34 -25.34
CA SER A 84 -7.26 20.66 -24.32
C SER A 84 -7.17 19.65 -23.16
N HIS A 85 -7.78 19.97 -22.03
CA HIS A 85 -7.87 19.07 -20.87
C HIS A 85 -9.30 19.03 -20.34
N ASN A 86 -9.61 17.95 -19.65
CA ASN A 86 -10.77 17.85 -18.77
C ASN A 86 -10.39 18.38 -17.39
N GLU A 87 -11.39 18.85 -16.65
CA GLU A 87 -11.20 19.38 -15.31
C GLU A 87 -12.32 18.91 -14.38
N VAL A 88 -11.94 18.52 -13.17
CA VAL A 88 -12.90 18.13 -12.12
C VAL A 88 -12.46 18.70 -10.78
N THR A 89 -13.42 19.22 -10.01
CA THR A 89 -13.19 19.64 -8.63
C THR A 89 -13.39 18.46 -7.69
N ILE A 90 -12.38 18.19 -6.85
CA ILE A 90 -12.37 17.11 -5.86
C ILE A 90 -12.28 17.75 -4.49
N SER A 91 -13.28 17.49 -3.63
CA SER A 91 -13.27 17.89 -2.23
C SER A 91 -12.70 16.77 -1.36
N LYS A 92 -12.01 17.14 -0.30
CA LYS A 92 -11.60 16.17 0.73
C LYS A 92 -12.85 15.59 1.41
N THR A 93 -12.92 14.27 1.48
CA THR A 93 -13.99 13.58 2.19
C THR A 93 -13.61 13.46 3.66
N SER A 94 -14.42 14.05 4.53
CA SER A 94 -14.17 13.98 5.99
C SER A 94 -14.30 12.54 6.48
N GLY A 95 -13.40 12.12 7.36
CA GLY A 95 -13.38 10.77 7.95
C GLY A 95 -12.65 9.71 7.12
N TYR A 96 -12.09 10.08 5.98
CA TYR A 96 -11.29 9.18 5.12
C TYR A 96 -9.85 9.67 5.03
N ASN A 97 -8.91 8.77 4.86
CA ASN A 97 -7.50 9.12 4.63
C ASN A 97 -7.32 9.76 3.25
N PHE A 98 -8.02 9.25 2.23
CA PHE A 98 -7.90 9.69 0.85
C PHE A 98 -9.25 9.90 0.18
N THR A 99 -9.25 10.71 -0.88
CA THR A 99 -10.35 10.76 -1.85
C THR A 99 -9.82 10.22 -3.17
N PHE A 100 -10.41 9.14 -3.66
CA PHE A 100 -9.98 8.47 -4.88
C PHE A 100 -10.78 8.94 -6.09
N PHE A 101 -10.08 9.29 -7.17
CA PHE A 101 -10.68 9.63 -8.45
C PHE A 101 -10.23 8.65 -9.53
N SER A 102 -11.16 8.01 -10.20
CA SER A 102 -10.86 7.11 -11.30
C SER A 102 -10.82 7.86 -12.63
N LEU A 103 -9.63 7.92 -13.24
CA LEU A 103 -9.45 8.48 -14.59
C LEU A 103 -10.10 7.61 -15.70
N VAL A 104 -10.49 6.38 -15.38
CA VAL A 104 -11.18 5.49 -16.33
C VAL A 104 -12.68 5.74 -16.35
N THR A 105 -13.29 5.95 -15.18
CA THR A 105 -14.75 6.22 -15.05
C THR A 105 -15.06 7.70 -14.92
N GLU A 106 -14.03 8.54 -14.79
CA GLU A 106 -14.09 9.99 -14.58
C GLU A 106 -14.98 10.40 -13.39
N ASN A 107 -14.90 9.60 -12.31
CA ASN A 107 -15.68 9.83 -11.10
C ASN A 107 -14.86 9.58 -9.84
N VAL A 108 -15.29 10.21 -8.74
CA VAL A 108 -14.86 9.82 -7.40
C VAL A 108 -15.35 8.40 -7.14
N VAL A 109 -14.49 7.55 -6.60
CA VAL A 109 -14.76 6.14 -6.29
C VAL A 109 -14.47 5.85 -4.82
N GLU A 110 -15.28 5.00 -4.21
CA GLU A 110 -15.05 4.51 -2.86
C GLU A 110 -14.13 3.28 -2.95
N VAL A 111 -12.91 3.40 -2.40
CA VAL A 111 -11.89 2.36 -2.45
C VAL A 111 -11.56 1.84 -1.06
N GLU A 112 -11.58 2.72 -0.06
CA GLU A 112 -11.26 2.38 1.33
C GLU A 112 -12.45 2.62 2.26
N PRO A 113 -12.53 1.93 3.42
CA PRO A 113 -13.41 2.30 4.52
C PRO A 113 -13.02 3.66 5.13
N GLU A 114 -13.84 4.18 6.04
CA GLU A 114 -13.46 5.34 6.86
C GLU A 114 -12.13 5.08 7.59
N ALA A 115 -11.34 6.13 7.79
CA ALA A 115 -9.96 6.03 8.26
C ALA A 115 -9.77 5.17 9.52
N LEU A 116 -10.69 5.25 10.48
CA LEU A 116 -10.62 4.51 11.74
C LEU A 116 -11.32 3.13 11.69
N GLN A 117 -11.70 2.66 10.50
CA GLN A 117 -12.40 1.38 10.34
C GLN A 117 -11.54 0.29 9.71
N TRP A 118 -10.25 0.54 9.53
CA TRP A 118 -9.33 -0.43 9.01
C TRP A 118 -7.90 -0.20 9.54
N ASP A 119 -7.17 -1.28 9.74
CA ASP A 119 -5.79 -1.27 10.26
C ASP A 119 -4.80 -1.84 9.24
N LEU A 120 -5.23 -2.80 8.43
CA LEU A 120 -4.37 -3.51 7.49
C LEU A 120 -4.96 -3.50 6.08
N ASN A 121 -4.11 -3.21 5.09
CA ASN A 121 -4.44 -3.25 3.68
C ASN A 121 -3.62 -4.34 2.97
N PHE A 122 -4.32 -5.32 2.39
CA PHE A 122 -3.72 -6.36 1.54
C PHE A 122 -3.70 -5.86 0.10
N THR A 123 -2.52 -5.60 -0.42
CA THR A 123 -2.38 -4.85 -1.68
C THR A 123 -1.17 -5.30 -2.51
N VAL A 124 -1.05 -4.72 -3.70
CA VAL A 124 0.22 -4.61 -4.41
C VAL A 124 0.89 -3.31 -3.99
N PHE A 125 2.14 -3.38 -3.57
CA PHE A 125 2.86 -2.26 -3.00
C PHE A 125 4.20 -2.07 -3.68
N THR A 126 4.54 -0.81 -4.01
CA THR A 126 5.86 -0.48 -4.56
C THR A 126 6.79 -0.05 -3.43
N GLU A 127 7.92 -0.73 -3.32
CA GLU A 127 8.95 -0.46 -2.33
C GLU A 127 10.30 -0.24 -3.01
N VAL A 128 11.22 0.41 -2.32
CA VAL A 128 12.59 0.61 -2.79
C VAL A 128 13.49 -0.48 -2.23
N LEU A 129 14.12 -1.24 -3.11
CA LEU A 129 15.04 -2.32 -2.74
C LEU A 129 16.48 -1.95 -3.01
N ASP A 130 17.37 -2.33 -2.10
CA ASP A 130 18.81 -2.32 -2.32
C ASP A 130 19.23 -3.46 -3.26
N LEU A 131 20.02 -3.13 -4.27
CA LEU A 131 20.50 -4.12 -5.24
C LEU A 131 21.80 -4.78 -4.76
N PRO A 132 21.97 -6.10 -4.98
CA PRO A 132 23.25 -6.75 -4.81
C PRO A 132 24.31 -6.08 -5.68
N GLY A 133 25.31 -5.45 -5.07
CA GLY A 133 26.35 -4.70 -5.78
C GLY A 133 26.22 -3.19 -5.71
N GLY A 134 25.22 -2.69 -5.03
CA GLY A 134 24.94 -1.28 -4.76
C GLY A 134 23.91 -0.67 -5.69
N GLY A 135 23.33 0.44 -5.24
CA GLY A 135 22.20 1.11 -5.87
C GLY A 135 20.85 0.60 -5.40
N GLN A 136 19.78 1.25 -5.84
CA GLN A 136 18.41 0.97 -5.44
C GLN A 136 17.52 0.83 -6.66
N THR A 137 16.41 0.11 -6.52
CA THR A 137 15.38 -0.01 -7.55
C THR A 137 13.99 -0.03 -6.91
N ALA A 138 13.02 0.53 -7.62
CA ALA A 138 11.62 0.33 -7.28
C ALA A 138 11.17 -1.10 -7.64
N TYR A 139 10.45 -1.75 -6.74
CA TYR A 139 9.94 -3.09 -6.94
C TYR A 139 8.50 -3.22 -6.45
N GLY A 140 7.62 -3.75 -7.31
CA GLY A 140 6.22 -4.01 -6.97
C GLY A 140 6.05 -5.37 -6.29
N PHE A 141 5.73 -5.37 -5.02
CA PHE A 141 5.39 -6.56 -4.26
C PHE A 141 3.91 -6.90 -4.39
N SER A 142 3.59 -8.13 -4.73
CA SER A 142 2.26 -8.71 -4.54
C SER A 142 2.12 -9.30 -3.13
N ASP A 143 0.89 -9.50 -2.67
CA ASP A 143 0.58 -10.01 -1.33
C ASP A 143 1.30 -9.21 -0.22
N TYR A 144 1.35 -7.90 -0.39
CA TYR A 144 1.90 -6.98 0.61
C TYR A 144 0.83 -6.61 1.62
N VAL A 145 1.24 -6.41 2.87
CA VAL A 145 0.35 -5.96 3.93
C VAL A 145 0.88 -4.64 4.49
N ALA A 146 0.16 -3.56 4.17
CA ALA A 146 0.47 -2.24 4.69
C ALA A 146 -0.38 -1.91 5.91
N THR A 147 0.20 -1.28 6.93
CA THR A 147 -0.53 -0.76 8.08
C THR A 147 -1.09 0.63 7.81
N ASN A 148 -2.21 0.98 8.46
CA ASN A 148 -2.87 2.27 8.34
C ASN A 148 -2.17 3.35 9.19
N VAL A 149 -0.99 3.78 8.76
CA VAL A 149 -0.18 4.77 9.49
C VAL A 149 -0.86 6.13 9.62
N LEU A 150 -1.78 6.48 8.70
CA LEU A 150 -2.53 7.74 8.75
C LEU A 150 -3.64 7.73 9.82
N ALA A 151 -4.06 6.54 10.28
CA ALA A 151 -4.91 6.36 11.45
C ALA A 151 -4.10 5.96 12.70
N GLU A 152 -2.78 6.16 12.66
CA GLU A 152 -1.85 5.88 13.77
C GLU A 152 -1.76 4.38 14.15
N THR A 153 -2.14 3.46 13.26
CA THR A 153 -1.91 2.03 13.47
C THR A 153 -0.41 1.77 13.52
N LYS A 154 0.05 1.14 14.61
CA LYS A 154 1.45 0.78 14.85
C LYS A 154 1.61 -0.74 14.86
N ALA A 155 2.81 -1.20 14.55
CA ALA A 155 3.10 -2.62 14.62
C ALA A 155 4.57 -2.89 14.92
N TYR A 156 4.87 -4.15 15.29
CA TYR A 156 6.21 -4.72 15.22
C TYR A 156 6.16 -6.23 15.01
N GLY A 157 7.22 -6.79 14.44
CA GLY A 157 7.33 -8.23 14.20
C GLY A 157 8.15 -8.94 15.29
N ILE A 158 7.77 -10.16 15.63
CA ILE A 158 8.45 -11.01 16.61
C ILE A 158 8.82 -12.34 15.96
N SER A 159 10.11 -12.67 16.00
CA SER A 159 10.58 -14.02 15.70
C SER A 159 10.42 -14.90 16.95
N ALA A 160 9.49 -15.85 16.87
CA ALA A 160 9.20 -16.78 17.98
C ALA A 160 10.38 -17.71 18.26
N ASN A 161 10.50 -18.11 19.52
CA ASN A 161 11.48 -19.10 20.01
C ASN A 161 10.80 -20.06 21.00
N ASP A 162 11.59 -20.96 21.62
CA ASP A 162 11.05 -21.97 22.54
C ASP A 162 10.39 -21.37 23.78
N ASN A 163 10.78 -20.17 24.20
CA ASN A 163 10.27 -19.51 25.39
C ASN A 163 9.11 -18.55 25.11
N LEU A 164 9.11 -17.91 23.91
CA LEU A 164 8.13 -16.90 23.53
C LEU A 164 7.63 -17.17 22.11
N ASN A 165 6.34 -17.44 21.99
CA ASN A 165 5.70 -17.74 20.71
C ASN A 165 4.27 -17.22 20.70
N TYR A 166 3.62 -17.27 19.52
CA TYR A 166 2.26 -16.77 19.36
C TYR A 166 1.26 -17.31 20.38
N GLN A 167 1.37 -18.58 20.80
CA GLN A 167 0.43 -19.21 21.73
C GLN A 167 0.54 -18.64 23.15
N ASN A 168 1.77 -18.50 23.64
CA ASN A 168 2.02 -18.07 25.01
C ASN A 168 2.23 -16.57 25.21
N PHE A 169 2.37 -15.78 24.10
CA PHE A 169 2.50 -14.33 24.16
C PHE A 169 1.24 -13.69 24.76
N SER A 170 1.42 -12.82 25.73
CA SER A 170 0.39 -12.10 26.48
C SER A 170 0.64 -10.60 26.49
N LEU A 171 -0.26 -9.83 27.08
CA LEU A 171 -0.11 -8.38 27.23
C LEU A 171 1.16 -7.99 28.02
N GLU A 172 1.59 -8.82 28.99
CA GLU A 172 2.79 -8.58 29.80
C GLU A 172 4.08 -8.68 29.00
N ASP A 173 4.05 -9.32 27.83
CA ASP A 173 5.20 -9.50 26.94
C ASP A 173 5.33 -8.39 25.90
N VAL A 174 4.39 -7.45 25.83
CA VAL A 174 4.38 -6.37 24.84
C VAL A 174 5.50 -5.37 25.15
N ASP A 175 6.34 -5.09 24.17
CA ASP A 175 7.30 -3.98 24.20
C ASP A 175 6.69 -2.76 23.47
N GLU A 176 6.13 -1.84 24.23
CA GLU A 176 5.52 -0.62 23.67
C GLU A 176 6.56 0.27 22.95
N ASN A 177 7.86 0.15 23.26
CA ASN A 177 8.90 0.92 22.59
C ASN A 177 9.27 0.34 21.22
N ALA A 178 8.85 -0.89 20.94
CA ALA A 178 9.05 -1.52 19.64
C ALA A 178 7.92 -1.21 18.63
N LEU A 179 6.82 -0.60 19.08
CA LEU A 179 5.72 -0.19 18.21
C LEU A 179 6.16 0.99 17.32
N GLU A 180 6.12 0.78 16.02
CA GLU A 180 6.54 1.76 15.02
C GLU A 180 5.38 2.15 14.10
N ILE A 181 5.36 3.42 13.68
CA ILE A 181 4.47 3.94 12.63
C ILE A 181 5.23 3.85 11.31
N ASP A 182 5.15 2.70 10.67
CA ASP A 182 5.72 2.45 9.35
C ASP A 182 4.85 1.42 8.64
N GLN A 183 4.29 1.77 7.49
CA GLN A 183 3.37 0.86 6.78
C GLN A 183 4.03 -0.41 6.24
N ARG A 184 5.37 -0.52 6.30
CA ARG A 184 6.16 -1.67 5.84
C ARG A 184 6.39 -2.74 6.89
N ILE A 185 6.00 -2.55 8.15
CA ILE A 185 6.36 -3.46 9.26
C ILE A 185 5.95 -4.91 8.99
N ILE A 186 4.76 -5.14 8.48
CA ILE A 186 4.34 -6.47 8.01
C ILE A 186 4.88 -6.70 6.60
N GLY A 187 4.56 -5.78 5.70
CA GLY A 187 5.11 -5.72 4.37
C GLY A 187 4.98 -7.02 3.59
N SER A 188 6.09 -7.45 3.03
CA SER A 188 6.25 -8.74 2.36
C SER A 188 6.91 -9.82 3.24
N HIS A 189 7.31 -9.50 4.48
CA HIS A 189 8.12 -10.35 5.34
C HIS A 189 7.38 -11.58 5.87
N TRP A 190 6.05 -11.53 5.88
CA TRP A 190 5.20 -12.60 6.40
C TRP A 190 5.19 -13.87 5.54
N ARG A 191 5.75 -13.81 4.31
CA ARG A 191 5.66 -14.89 3.32
C ARG A 191 6.95 -15.11 2.54
N ASP A 192 7.11 -16.32 2.02
CA ASP A 192 8.11 -16.68 1.02
C ASP A 192 7.39 -17.15 -0.26
N VAL A 193 7.55 -16.39 -1.34
CA VAL A 193 6.91 -16.68 -2.64
C VAL A 193 7.55 -17.86 -3.38
N PHE A 194 8.82 -18.17 -3.08
CA PHE A 194 9.51 -19.30 -3.71
C PHE A 194 9.06 -20.62 -3.13
N THR A 195 8.88 -20.68 -1.83
CA THR A 195 8.36 -21.88 -1.14
C THR A 195 6.84 -21.90 -1.04
N GLN A 196 6.16 -20.80 -1.47
CA GLN A 196 4.72 -20.62 -1.39
C GLN A 196 4.16 -20.83 0.03
N SER A 197 4.88 -20.34 1.00
CA SER A 197 4.57 -20.54 2.43
C SER A 197 4.65 -19.24 3.23
N VAL A 198 4.10 -19.28 4.43
CA VAL A 198 4.32 -18.22 5.41
C VAL A 198 5.72 -18.32 6.01
N THR A 199 6.27 -17.19 6.41
CA THR A 199 7.54 -17.15 7.14
C THR A 199 7.37 -17.85 8.49
N PRO A 200 8.13 -18.91 8.76
CA PRO A 200 7.97 -19.69 9.97
C PRO A 200 8.34 -18.86 11.22
N ASN A 201 7.65 -19.13 12.33
CA ASN A 201 7.92 -18.53 13.63
C ASN A 201 7.84 -16.99 13.66
N LEU A 202 7.13 -16.36 12.71
CA LEU A 202 6.92 -14.93 12.68
C LEU A 202 5.48 -14.60 13.07
N PHE A 203 5.32 -13.64 13.98
CA PHE A 203 4.04 -13.04 14.31
C PHE A 203 4.21 -11.55 14.60
N TYR A 204 3.12 -10.82 14.65
CA TYR A 204 3.13 -9.37 14.77
C TYR A 204 2.27 -8.93 15.96
N ILE A 205 2.66 -7.82 16.56
CA ILE A 205 1.84 -7.07 17.50
C ILE A 205 1.38 -5.82 16.76
N ILE A 206 0.09 -5.51 16.89
CA ILE A 206 -0.56 -4.39 16.25
C ILE A 206 -1.30 -3.59 17.31
N GLU A 207 -1.09 -2.28 17.33
CA GLU A 207 -1.89 -1.32 18.08
C GLU A 207 -2.81 -0.61 17.08
N ASP A 208 -4.14 -0.73 17.26
CA ASP A 208 -5.11 -0.03 16.44
C ASP A 208 -5.24 1.45 16.85
N SER A 209 -6.04 2.22 16.10
CA SER A 209 -6.28 3.65 16.37
C SER A 209 -6.98 3.93 17.70
N ASP A 210 -7.61 2.93 18.32
CA ASP A 210 -8.25 3.03 19.64
C ASP A 210 -7.29 2.63 20.78
N GLY A 211 -6.06 2.21 20.45
CA GLY A 211 -5.05 1.74 21.41
C GLY A 211 -5.24 0.28 21.85
N ASN A 212 -6.05 -0.49 21.16
CA ASN A 212 -6.18 -1.92 21.45
C ASN A 212 -4.99 -2.67 20.85
N LEU A 213 -4.44 -3.60 21.61
CA LEU A 213 -3.30 -4.42 21.20
C LEU A 213 -3.75 -5.81 20.75
N TYR A 214 -3.31 -6.19 19.57
CA TYR A 214 -3.57 -7.49 18.97
C TYR A 214 -2.27 -8.22 18.67
N LYS A 215 -2.28 -9.55 18.80
CA LYS A 215 -1.28 -10.40 18.16
C LYS A 215 -1.87 -11.05 16.92
N LEU A 216 -1.10 -11.06 15.83
CA LEU A 216 -1.50 -11.60 14.54
C LEU A 216 -0.40 -12.51 13.99
N ARG A 217 -0.75 -13.66 13.42
CA ARG A 217 0.16 -14.47 12.59
C ARG A 217 -0.52 -14.94 11.32
N PHE A 218 0.26 -15.04 10.26
CA PHE A 218 -0.20 -15.64 9.02
C PHE A 218 -0.12 -17.16 9.10
N THR A 219 -1.08 -17.83 8.47
CA THR A 219 -1.22 -19.29 8.49
C THR A 219 -1.16 -19.90 7.09
N ALA A 220 -1.45 -19.15 6.03
CA ALA A 220 -1.30 -19.58 4.66
C ALA A 220 -1.05 -18.40 3.70
N LEU A 221 -0.27 -18.63 2.63
CA LEU A 221 -0.10 -17.74 1.49
C LEU A 221 -1.04 -18.14 0.34
N VAL A 222 -1.28 -19.41 0.20
CA VAL A 222 -2.08 -20.01 -0.88
C VAL A 222 -3.26 -20.79 -0.31
N ASN A 223 -4.28 -21.00 -1.13
CA ASN A 223 -5.38 -21.89 -0.76
C ASN A 223 -4.99 -23.38 -0.87
N GLU A 224 -5.93 -24.29 -0.60
CA GLU A 224 -5.74 -25.74 -0.67
C GLU A 224 -5.33 -26.28 -2.05
N ASN A 225 -5.56 -25.50 -3.11
CA ASN A 225 -5.19 -25.82 -4.49
C ASN A 225 -3.86 -25.18 -4.92
N GLY A 226 -3.13 -24.53 -4.01
CA GLY A 226 -1.88 -23.84 -4.31
C GLY A 226 -2.06 -22.51 -5.04
N ILE A 227 -3.25 -21.92 -5.02
CA ILE A 227 -3.55 -20.67 -5.73
C ILE A 227 -3.25 -19.49 -4.77
N ARG A 228 -2.47 -18.51 -5.22
CA ARG A 228 -2.18 -17.26 -4.51
C ARG A 228 -3.39 -16.32 -4.51
N GLY A 229 -3.33 -15.29 -3.65
CA GLY A 229 -4.44 -14.34 -3.46
C GLY A 229 -5.45 -14.79 -2.41
N TYR A 230 -5.11 -15.80 -1.61
CA TYR A 230 -5.91 -16.34 -0.51
C TYR A 230 -5.12 -16.36 0.79
N PRO A 231 -4.57 -15.22 1.25
CA PRO A 231 -3.84 -15.18 2.50
C PRO A 231 -4.77 -15.56 3.66
N ALA A 232 -4.27 -16.38 4.57
CA ALA A 232 -4.98 -16.70 5.80
C ALA A 232 -4.15 -16.27 7.00
N PHE A 233 -4.80 -15.76 8.02
CA PHE A 233 -4.19 -15.34 9.27
C PHE A 233 -5.14 -15.57 10.44
N GLU A 234 -4.61 -15.61 11.64
CA GLU A 234 -5.36 -15.53 12.87
C GLU A 234 -4.88 -14.38 13.72
N TYR A 235 -5.77 -13.79 14.48
CA TYR A 235 -5.45 -12.71 15.41
C TYR A 235 -6.18 -12.88 16.73
N LYS A 236 -5.67 -12.22 17.75
CA LYS A 236 -6.27 -12.23 19.08
C LYS A 236 -5.99 -10.90 19.79
N LEU A 237 -7.06 -10.32 20.36
CA LEU A 237 -6.94 -9.19 21.27
C LEU A 237 -6.14 -9.62 22.52
N LEU A 238 -5.18 -8.81 22.91
CA LEU A 238 -4.40 -8.95 24.15
C LEU A 238 -5.11 -8.19 25.26
N ASN A 239 -5.59 -8.92 26.27
CA ASN A 239 -6.33 -8.39 27.44
C ASN A 239 -5.50 -8.60 28.69
#